data_40085a5356af8a28ead65563cd3f09ee
#
_entry.id   40085a5356af8a28ead65563cd3f09ee
#
_cell.length_a   1.000
_cell.length_b   1.000
_cell.length_c   1.000
_cell.angle_alpha   90.00
_cell.angle_beta   90.00
_cell.angle_gamma   90.00
#
_symmetry.space_group_name_H-M   'P 1'
#
loop_
_entity.id
_entity.type
_entity.pdbx_description
1 polymer ?
#
loop_
_entity_poly.entity_id
_entity_poly.type
_entity_poly.pdbx_seq_one_letter_code
_entity_poly.pdbx_strand_id
1 'polypeptide(L)'
;MKKISTRIIIIVLICSISMAGIVGATSMYRSMKVIEHEAKENLVEKTQVYGGNIDNRLVIYESTNNSIYQLVDAIIDVNKLGEEDYLEYYIDNILDPTIRRTITEVEDCIGISVAFDHRFTGKTEGAWWKVNEKGHIERTAQSDVSKKDKDDPSAKWYYDAQKAKGGTWSDPYINDAGLNVITYSTPLLINSISIGVVGIDLNVEGIKRDVENVKLY
;
A
#
# COMPACT_ATOMS: atom_id res chain seq x y z
N MET A 1 20.13 -81.45 16.57
CA MET A 1 19.99 -80.20 17.34
C MET A 1 20.35 -78.94 16.56
N LYS A 2 21.37 -78.93 15.67
CA LYS A 2 21.70 -77.68 14.91
C LYS A 2 20.59 -77.13 14.01
N LYS A 3 19.73 -77.96 13.44
CA LYS A 3 18.60 -77.51 12.58
C LYS A 3 17.47 -76.74 13.32
N ILE A 4 17.26 -77.01 14.60
CA ILE A 4 16.19 -76.30 15.41
C ILE A 4 16.68 -74.92 15.84
N SER A 5 17.92 -74.81 16.30
CA SER A 5 18.52 -73.55 16.70
C SER A 5 18.56 -72.53 15.50
N THR A 6 18.91 -73.00 14.29
CA THR A 6 18.94 -72.15 13.11
C THR A 6 17.55 -71.64 12.73
N ARG A 7 16.50 -72.47 12.88
CA ARG A 7 15.10 -72.04 12.61
C ARG A 7 14.63 -70.95 13.57
N ILE A 8 14.96 -71.09 14.85
CA ILE A 8 14.61 -70.12 15.88
C ILE A 8 15.29 -68.76 15.59
N ILE A 9 16.57 -68.75 15.24
CA ILE A 9 17.33 -67.56 14.90
C ILE A 9 16.72 -66.83 13.70
N ILE A 10 16.34 -67.58 12.65
CA ILE A 10 15.71 -67.01 11.46
C ILE A 10 14.34 -66.36 11.79
N ILE A 11 13.53 -67.03 12.59
CA ILE A 11 12.22 -66.49 13.03
C ILE A 11 12.39 -65.18 13.83
N VAL A 12 13.34 -65.18 14.77
CA VAL A 12 13.62 -63.99 15.58
C VAL A 12 14.10 -62.82 14.72
N LEU A 13 14.98 -63.11 13.75
CA LEU A 13 15.48 -62.10 12.79
C LEU A 13 14.31 -61.52 11.94
N ILE A 14 13.45 -62.35 11.41
CA ILE A 14 12.28 -61.91 10.60
C ILE A 14 11.35 -61.05 11.46
N CYS A 15 11.02 -61.48 12.67
CA CYS A 15 10.19 -60.68 13.60
C CYS A 15 10.80 -59.34 13.94
N SER A 16 12.13 -59.29 14.21
CA SER A 16 12.84 -58.07 14.51
C SER A 16 12.85 -57.07 13.33
N ILE A 17 13.12 -57.57 12.11
CA ILE A 17 13.09 -56.75 10.88
C ILE A 17 11.68 -56.24 10.59
N SER A 18 10.67 -57.09 10.74
CA SER A 18 9.27 -56.71 10.54
C SER A 18 8.84 -55.64 11.54
N MET A 19 9.21 -55.79 12.81
CA MET A 19 8.88 -54.79 13.85
C MET A 19 9.60 -53.46 13.61
N ALA A 20 10.88 -53.49 13.24
CA ALA A 20 11.65 -52.30 12.88
C ALA A 20 11.02 -51.58 11.65
N GLY A 21 10.58 -52.34 10.63
CA GLY A 21 9.90 -51.81 9.45
C GLY A 21 8.58 -51.13 9.78
N ILE A 22 7.76 -51.75 10.62
CA ILE A 22 6.47 -51.17 11.05
C ILE A 22 6.70 -49.90 11.87
N VAL A 23 7.61 -49.92 12.84
CA VAL A 23 7.94 -48.74 13.66
C VAL A 23 8.51 -47.61 12.79
N GLY A 24 9.43 -47.93 11.86
CA GLY A 24 9.99 -46.96 10.93
C GLY A 24 8.93 -46.31 10.04
N ALA A 25 8.07 -47.13 9.44
CA ALA A 25 6.97 -46.62 8.58
C ALA A 25 5.96 -45.75 9.32
N THR A 26 5.55 -46.17 10.53
CA THR A 26 4.62 -45.37 11.35
C THR A 26 5.26 -44.10 11.87
N SER A 27 6.52 -44.10 12.24
CA SER A 27 7.27 -42.92 12.65
C SER A 27 7.43 -41.92 11.49
N MET A 28 7.79 -42.42 10.30
CA MET A 28 7.92 -41.58 9.11
C MET A 28 6.57 -40.94 8.72
N TYR A 29 5.49 -41.70 8.74
CA TYR A 29 4.14 -41.21 8.45
C TYR A 29 3.70 -40.10 9.44
N ARG A 30 3.95 -40.32 10.74
CA ARG A 30 3.63 -39.31 11.78
C ARG A 30 4.50 -38.06 11.61
N SER A 31 5.80 -38.21 11.36
CA SER A 31 6.71 -37.09 11.13
C SER A 31 6.29 -36.26 9.91
N MET A 32 5.92 -36.91 8.80
CA MET A 32 5.41 -36.21 7.62
C MET A 32 4.16 -35.38 7.93
N LYS A 33 3.18 -35.95 8.67
CA LYS A 33 1.98 -35.22 9.05
C LYS A 33 2.27 -34.01 9.97
N VAL A 34 3.20 -34.17 10.90
CA VAL A 34 3.60 -33.06 11.79
C VAL A 34 4.27 -31.96 10.98
N ILE A 35 5.21 -32.30 10.12
CA ILE A 35 5.90 -31.33 9.24
C ILE A 35 4.92 -30.62 8.33
N GLU A 36 3.97 -31.34 7.73
CA GLU A 36 2.93 -30.73 6.87
C GLU A 36 2.04 -29.75 7.66
N HIS A 37 1.65 -30.14 8.88
CA HIS A 37 0.83 -29.29 9.74
C HIS A 37 1.57 -28.03 10.18
N GLU A 38 2.81 -28.18 10.68
CA GLU A 38 3.66 -27.05 11.08
C GLU A 38 3.96 -26.11 9.90
N ALA A 39 4.24 -26.66 8.71
CA ALA A 39 4.47 -25.86 7.52
C ALA A 39 3.23 -25.05 7.15
N LYS A 40 2.03 -25.64 7.24
CA LYS A 40 0.78 -24.96 6.95
C LYS A 40 0.47 -23.87 7.99
N GLU A 41 0.65 -24.14 9.28
CA GLU A 41 0.45 -23.14 10.34
C GLU A 41 1.43 -21.97 10.18
N ASN A 42 2.71 -22.24 9.97
CA ASN A 42 3.72 -21.21 9.69
C ASN A 42 3.37 -20.36 8.46
N LEU A 43 2.83 -20.97 7.41
CA LEU A 43 2.42 -20.26 6.20
C LEU A 43 1.26 -19.30 6.50
N VAL A 44 0.25 -19.78 7.24
CA VAL A 44 -0.92 -18.96 7.63
C VAL A 44 -0.48 -17.82 8.53
N GLU A 45 0.34 -18.08 9.55
CA GLU A 45 0.85 -17.07 10.47
C GLU A 45 1.65 -15.98 9.72
N LYS A 46 2.59 -16.39 8.86
CA LYS A 46 3.35 -15.44 8.05
C LYS A 46 2.43 -14.61 7.16
N THR A 47 1.46 -15.24 6.50
CA THR A 47 0.51 -14.53 5.63
C THR A 47 -0.30 -13.50 6.41
N GLN A 48 -0.74 -13.81 7.63
CA GLN A 48 -1.46 -12.87 8.50
C GLN A 48 -0.57 -11.70 8.94
N VAL A 49 0.68 -11.97 9.32
CA VAL A 49 1.63 -10.91 9.72
C VAL A 49 1.92 -9.96 8.57
N TYR A 50 2.21 -10.49 7.38
CA TYR A 50 2.50 -9.65 6.20
C TYR A 50 1.26 -8.92 5.69
N GLY A 51 0.10 -9.57 5.67
CA GLY A 51 -1.17 -8.92 5.33
C GLY A 51 -1.49 -7.78 6.29
N GLY A 52 -1.33 -8.00 7.60
CA GLY A 52 -1.52 -6.96 8.62
C GLY A 52 -0.55 -5.78 8.48
N ASN A 53 0.70 -6.03 8.07
CA ASN A 53 1.65 -4.95 7.80
C ASN A 53 1.24 -4.09 6.60
N ILE A 54 0.75 -4.71 5.53
CA ILE A 54 0.24 -3.98 4.35
C ILE A 54 -0.99 -3.16 4.74
N ASP A 55 -1.96 -3.77 5.44
CA ASP A 55 -3.16 -3.08 5.91
C ASP A 55 -2.82 -1.88 6.80
N ASN A 56 -1.89 -2.02 7.75
CA ASN A 56 -1.44 -0.93 8.59
C ASN A 56 -0.82 0.22 7.78
N ARG A 57 -0.05 -0.10 6.75
CA ARG A 57 0.54 0.93 5.87
C ARG A 57 -0.56 1.67 5.11
N LEU A 58 -1.54 0.98 4.55
CA LEU A 58 -2.68 1.62 3.88
C LEU A 58 -3.43 2.55 4.82
N VAL A 59 -3.68 2.14 6.06
CA VAL A 59 -4.31 2.97 7.11
C VAL A 59 -3.47 4.23 7.40
N ILE A 60 -2.14 4.13 7.41
CA ILE A 60 -1.26 5.31 7.58
C ILE A 60 -1.44 6.29 6.42
N TYR A 61 -1.50 5.83 5.17
CA TYR A 61 -1.75 6.69 4.01
C TYR A 61 -3.12 7.37 4.09
N GLU A 62 -4.17 6.61 4.42
CA GLU A 62 -5.52 7.13 4.59
C GLU A 62 -5.59 8.20 5.68
N SER A 63 -4.98 7.94 6.85
CA SER A 63 -4.94 8.87 7.97
C SER A 63 -4.11 10.12 7.65
N THR A 64 -3.00 9.97 6.94
CA THR A 64 -2.16 11.07 6.48
C THR A 64 -2.91 11.97 5.50
N ASN A 65 -3.55 11.37 4.50
CA ASN A 65 -4.36 12.11 3.53
C ASN A 65 -5.49 12.88 4.23
N ASN A 66 -6.17 12.22 5.18
CA ASN A 66 -7.22 12.86 5.98
C ASN A 66 -6.68 14.01 6.85
N SER A 67 -5.46 13.90 7.37
CA SER A 67 -4.82 14.98 8.14
C SER A 67 -4.57 16.23 7.26
N ILE A 68 -4.15 16.01 6.01
CA ILE A 68 -3.97 17.09 5.04
C ILE A 68 -5.35 17.69 4.65
N TYR A 69 -6.36 16.85 4.44
CA TYR A 69 -7.74 17.30 4.24
C TYR A 69 -8.19 18.22 5.38
N GLN A 70 -8.02 17.80 6.64
CA GLN A 70 -8.39 18.59 7.81
C GLN A 70 -7.63 19.92 7.90
N LEU A 71 -6.35 19.93 7.52
CA LEU A 71 -5.56 21.17 7.45
C LEU A 71 -6.14 22.15 6.42
N VAL A 72 -6.50 21.64 5.24
CA VAL A 72 -7.11 22.45 4.19
C VAL A 72 -8.48 22.98 4.64
N ASP A 73 -9.34 22.09 5.15
CA ASP A 73 -10.68 22.43 5.63
C ASP A 73 -10.65 23.53 6.72
N ALA A 74 -9.70 23.44 7.65
CA ALA A 74 -9.60 24.38 8.77
C ALA A 74 -9.14 25.80 8.40
N ILE A 75 -8.42 25.97 7.28
CA ILE A 75 -7.70 27.23 7.01
C ILE A 75 -8.14 27.88 5.69
N ILE A 76 -8.61 27.10 4.70
CA ILE A 76 -8.92 27.62 3.37
C ILE A 76 -10.14 28.56 3.37
N ASP A 77 -10.00 29.73 2.77
CA ASP A 77 -11.14 30.59 2.47
C ASP A 77 -11.62 30.35 1.03
N VAL A 78 -12.71 29.62 0.89
CA VAL A 78 -13.29 29.25 -0.42
C VAL A 78 -13.60 30.46 -1.28
N ASN A 79 -13.98 31.59 -0.65
CA ASN A 79 -14.37 32.83 -1.37
C ASN A 79 -13.15 33.49 -2.05
N LYS A 80 -11.94 33.18 -1.58
CA LYS A 80 -10.69 33.74 -2.08
C LYS A 80 -9.96 32.85 -3.09
N LEU A 81 -10.45 31.63 -3.37
CA LEU A 81 -9.78 30.69 -4.29
C LEU A 81 -9.55 31.26 -5.69
N GLY A 82 -10.36 32.22 -6.13
CA GLY A 82 -10.21 32.90 -7.42
C GLY A 82 -9.32 34.14 -7.39
N GLU A 83 -8.76 34.52 -6.24
CA GLU A 83 -7.83 35.65 -6.10
C GLU A 83 -6.42 35.22 -6.50
N GLU A 84 -5.75 35.98 -7.37
CA GLU A 84 -4.48 35.60 -8.01
C GLU A 84 -3.37 35.22 -7.03
N ASP A 85 -3.23 35.97 -5.92
CA ASP A 85 -2.15 35.77 -4.94
C ASP A 85 -2.53 34.88 -3.76
N TYR A 86 -3.82 34.63 -3.55
CA TYR A 86 -4.28 33.92 -2.35
C TYR A 86 -3.85 32.46 -2.34
N LEU A 87 -4.04 31.77 -3.44
CA LEU A 87 -3.74 30.36 -3.54
C LEU A 87 -2.23 30.10 -3.48
N GLU A 88 -1.42 30.94 -4.14
CA GLU A 88 0.04 30.85 -4.06
C GLU A 88 0.53 31.08 -2.64
N TYR A 89 0.04 32.13 -1.97
CA TYR A 89 0.35 32.38 -0.56
C TYR A 89 -0.02 31.19 0.34
N TYR A 90 -1.19 30.59 0.12
CA TYR A 90 -1.67 29.46 0.90
C TYR A 90 -0.79 28.22 0.70
N ILE A 91 -0.42 27.94 -0.55
CA ILE A 91 0.47 26.82 -0.89
C ILE A 91 1.86 27.03 -0.26
N ASP A 92 2.43 28.22 -0.40
CA ASP A 92 3.80 28.52 0.05
C ASP A 92 3.92 28.53 1.57
N ASN A 93 2.97 29.11 2.27
CA ASN A 93 3.12 29.39 3.69
C ASN A 93 2.40 28.36 4.59
N ILE A 94 1.42 27.63 4.06
CA ILE A 94 0.61 26.69 4.85
C ILE A 94 0.88 25.25 4.42
N LEU A 95 0.73 24.95 3.12
CA LEU A 95 0.85 23.57 2.64
C LEU A 95 2.30 23.10 2.52
N ASP A 96 3.18 23.90 1.91
CA ASP A 96 4.55 23.47 1.62
C ASP A 96 5.33 23.01 2.86
N PRO A 97 5.42 23.78 3.96
CA PRO A 97 6.15 23.35 5.14
C PRO A 97 5.56 22.09 5.79
N THR A 98 4.24 21.95 5.78
CA THR A 98 3.55 20.81 6.39
C THR A 98 3.73 19.56 5.54
N ILE A 99 3.48 19.65 4.23
CA ILE A 99 3.53 18.48 3.33
C ILE A 99 4.96 17.98 3.17
N ARG A 100 5.97 18.86 3.09
CA ARG A 100 7.38 18.43 3.05
C ARG A 100 7.75 17.60 4.27
N ARG A 101 7.30 17.99 5.45
CA ARG A 101 7.51 17.20 6.66
C ARG A 101 6.76 15.88 6.60
N THR A 102 5.51 15.90 6.20
CA THR A 102 4.66 14.70 6.12
C THR A 102 5.27 13.63 5.20
N ILE A 103 5.74 14.02 4.00
CA ILE A 103 6.38 13.07 3.07
C ILE A 103 7.59 12.37 3.69
N THR A 104 8.38 13.08 4.50
CA THR A 104 9.56 12.47 5.15
C THR A 104 9.22 11.51 6.29
N GLU A 105 8.03 11.61 6.86
CA GLU A 105 7.58 10.78 7.98
C GLU A 105 6.78 9.53 7.53
N VAL A 106 6.34 9.48 6.27
CA VAL A 106 5.52 8.38 5.73
C VAL A 106 6.36 7.51 4.80
N GLU A 107 6.58 6.26 5.21
CA GLU A 107 7.36 5.28 4.44
C GLU A 107 6.75 5.04 3.05
N ASP A 108 7.60 4.91 2.02
CA ASP A 108 7.21 4.72 0.60
C ASP A 108 6.23 5.74 0.01
N CYS A 109 5.97 6.85 0.70
CA CYS A 109 5.27 7.97 0.12
C CYS A 109 6.16 8.63 -0.94
N ILE A 110 5.73 8.61 -2.19
CA ILE A 110 6.47 9.21 -3.30
C ILE A 110 5.92 10.54 -3.76
N GLY A 111 4.73 10.90 -3.28
CA GLY A 111 4.15 12.20 -3.59
C GLY A 111 2.85 12.48 -2.86
N ILE A 112 2.57 13.77 -2.72
CA ILE A 112 1.31 14.27 -2.20
C ILE A 112 0.84 15.39 -3.14
N SER A 113 -0.42 15.33 -3.55
CA SER A 113 -1.07 16.30 -4.41
C SER A 113 -2.18 17.03 -3.66
N VAL A 114 -2.26 18.33 -3.80
CA VAL A 114 -3.45 19.13 -3.45
C VAL A 114 -3.87 19.85 -4.72
N ALA A 115 -5.02 19.47 -5.27
CA ALA A 115 -5.53 19.96 -6.53
C ALA A 115 -6.85 20.66 -6.32
N PHE A 116 -6.92 21.96 -6.60
CA PHE A 116 -8.14 22.76 -6.51
C PHE A 116 -8.91 22.72 -7.83
N ASP A 117 -10.22 22.71 -7.73
CA ASP A 117 -11.12 22.52 -8.86
C ASP A 117 -11.12 23.76 -9.78
N HIS A 118 -11.04 23.48 -11.10
CA HIS A 118 -11.02 24.47 -12.16
C HIS A 118 -12.21 25.45 -12.16
N ARG A 119 -13.32 25.08 -11.50
CA ARG A 119 -14.49 25.98 -11.35
C ARG A 119 -14.20 27.22 -10.54
N PHE A 120 -13.19 27.19 -9.68
CA PHE A 120 -12.78 28.32 -8.84
C PHE A 120 -11.62 29.12 -9.45
N THR A 121 -10.73 28.46 -10.18
CA THR A 121 -9.44 29.00 -10.61
C THR A 121 -9.31 29.07 -12.14
N GLY A 122 -10.30 28.56 -12.90
CA GLY A 122 -10.31 28.52 -14.37
C GLY A 122 -9.55 27.33 -14.97
N LYS A 123 -8.64 26.70 -14.23
CA LYS A 123 -7.93 25.46 -14.54
C LYS A 123 -7.70 24.71 -13.25
N THR A 124 -7.38 23.40 -13.28
CA THR A 124 -6.95 22.70 -12.07
C THR A 124 -5.65 23.32 -11.57
N GLU A 125 -5.69 23.95 -10.41
CA GLU A 125 -4.52 24.55 -9.77
C GLU A 125 -4.19 23.84 -8.47
N GLY A 126 -2.96 24.08 -7.96
CA GLY A 126 -2.48 23.48 -6.73
C GLY A 126 -1.02 23.11 -6.84
N ALA A 127 -0.60 22.18 -6.02
CA ALA A 127 0.78 21.74 -6.02
C ALA A 127 0.88 20.22 -5.85
N TRP A 128 1.93 19.67 -6.43
CA TRP A 128 2.36 18.30 -6.27
C TRP A 128 3.76 18.28 -5.68
N TRP A 129 3.88 17.71 -4.50
CA TRP A 129 5.16 17.44 -3.83
C TRP A 129 5.54 16.01 -4.12
N LYS A 130 6.68 15.80 -4.76
CA LYS A 130 7.18 14.48 -5.15
C LYS A 130 8.60 14.26 -4.66
N VAL A 131 8.93 13.02 -4.38
CA VAL A 131 10.30 12.58 -4.09
C VAL A 131 11.00 12.28 -5.41
N ASN A 132 12.10 12.97 -5.69
CA ASN A 132 12.91 12.71 -6.87
C ASN A 132 13.85 11.51 -6.67
N GLU A 133 14.56 11.11 -7.72
CA GLU A 133 15.50 9.97 -7.71
C GLU A 133 16.63 10.11 -6.67
N LYS A 134 16.92 11.34 -6.22
CA LYS A 134 17.93 11.62 -5.17
C LYS A 134 17.36 11.64 -3.76
N GLY A 135 16.06 11.35 -3.62
CA GLY A 135 15.36 11.40 -2.33
C GLY A 135 14.99 12.81 -1.87
N HIS A 136 15.13 13.83 -2.71
CA HIS A 136 14.75 15.19 -2.35
C HIS A 136 13.28 15.44 -2.72
N ILE A 137 12.60 16.23 -1.89
CA ILE A 137 11.22 16.64 -2.14
C ILE A 137 11.23 17.87 -3.05
N GLU A 138 10.64 17.73 -4.22
CA GLU A 138 10.40 18.78 -5.18
C GLU A 138 8.92 19.14 -5.21
N ARG A 139 8.62 20.44 -5.22
CA ARG A 139 7.26 20.93 -5.46
C ARG A 139 7.16 21.38 -6.91
N THR A 140 6.11 20.92 -7.57
CA THR A 140 5.76 21.33 -8.92
C THR A 140 4.31 21.81 -8.95
N ALA A 141 3.94 22.58 -9.96
CA ALA A 141 2.53 22.89 -10.19
C ALA A 141 1.74 21.61 -10.43
N GLN A 142 0.49 21.58 -9.98
CA GLN A 142 -0.42 20.46 -10.25
C GLN A 142 -0.73 20.39 -11.74
N SER A 143 -0.73 19.19 -12.31
CA SER A 143 -1.22 18.97 -13.67
C SER A 143 -2.67 19.39 -13.81
N ASP A 144 -2.98 20.10 -14.88
CA ASP A 144 -4.36 20.51 -15.17
C ASP A 144 -5.20 19.31 -15.64
N VAL A 145 -5.78 18.60 -14.68
CA VAL A 145 -6.63 17.43 -14.95
C VAL A 145 -7.91 17.79 -15.69
N SER A 146 -8.33 19.08 -15.72
CA SER A 146 -9.53 19.54 -16.45
C SER A 146 -9.38 19.38 -17.96
N LYS A 147 -8.13 19.29 -18.46
CA LYS A 147 -7.81 19.05 -19.87
C LYS A 147 -7.67 17.58 -20.24
N LYS A 148 -7.68 16.68 -19.26
CA LYS A 148 -7.58 15.24 -19.48
C LYS A 148 -8.97 14.61 -19.58
N ASP A 149 -9.08 13.50 -20.30
CA ASP A 149 -10.28 12.69 -20.29
C ASP A 149 -10.51 12.15 -18.86
N LYS A 150 -11.78 12.04 -18.45
CA LYS A 150 -12.15 11.51 -17.13
C LYS A 150 -11.79 10.03 -16.96
N ASP A 151 -11.64 9.32 -18.08
CA ASP A 151 -11.23 7.92 -18.13
C ASP A 151 -9.71 7.75 -18.32
N ASP A 152 -8.96 8.85 -18.44
CA ASP A 152 -7.50 8.82 -18.47
C ASP A 152 -6.99 8.28 -17.11
N PRO A 153 -6.21 7.19 -17.09
CA PRO A 153 -5.70 6.60 -15.85
C PRO A 153 -4.98 7.63 -14.96
N SER A 154 -4.25 8.58 -15.57
CA SER A 154 -3.51 9.62 -14.83
C SER A 154 -4.40 10.75 -14.25
N ALA A 155 -5.68 10.76 -14.58
CA ALA A 155 -6.66 11.72 -14.07
C ALA A 155 -7.76 11.06 -13.21
N LYS A 156 -7.93 9.74 -13.33
CA LYS A 156 -8.97 9.00 -12.60
C LYS A 156 -8.92 9.19 -11.08
N TRP A 157 -7.73 9.24 -10.49
CA TRP A 157 -7.57 9.50 -9.05
C TRP A 157 -8.32 10.74 -8.58
N TYR A 158 -8.36 11.78 -9.42
CA TYR A 158 -9.07 13.03 -9.12
C TYR A 158 -10.59 12.89 -9.32
N TYR A 159 -11.01 12.37 -10.48
CA TYR A 159 -12.44 12.30 -10.81
C TYR A 159 -13.18 11.23 -10.00
N ASP A 160 -12.55 10.12 -9.68
CA ASP A 160 -13.16 9.06 -8.88
C ASP A 160 -13.32 9.50 -7.42
N ALA A 161 -12.36 10.25 -6.87
CA ALA A 161 -12.51 10.88 -5.55
C ALA A 161 -13.69 11.83 -5.51
N GLN A 162 -13.87 12.68 -6.52
CA GLN A 162 -15.03 13.60 -6.57
C GLN A 162 -16.38 12.86 -6.60
N LYS A 163 -16.45 11.67 -7.19
CA LYS A 163 -17.67 10.84 -7.23
C LYS A 163 -17.90 10.08 -5.91
N ALA A 164 -16.84 9.68 -5.22
CA ALA A 164 -16.88 8.75 -4.10
C ALA A 164 -17.47 9.35 -2.80
N LYS A 165 -17.59 10.67 -2.69
CA LYS A 165 -18.02 11.39 -1.47
C LYS A 165 -17.16 11.14 -0.22
N GLY A 166 -16.05 10.42 -0.36
CA GLY A 166 -15.11 10.07 0.69
C GLY A 166 -13.79 9.61 0.08
N GLY A 167 -12.85 9.15 0.91
CA GLY A 167 -11.57 8.65 0.42
C GLY A 167 -11.71 7.39 -0.44
N THR A 168 -10.91 7.28 -1.48
CA THR A 168 -10.90 6.13 -2.39
C THR A 168 -9.49 5.84 -2.90
N TRP A 169 -9.18 4.55 -3.12
CA TRP A 169 -7.97 4.09 -3.77
C TRP A 169 -8.17 4.01 -5.29
N SER A 170 -7.15 4.44 -6.04
CA SER A 170 -7.11 4.21 -7.49
C SER A 170 -6.67 2.79 -7.82
N ASP A 171 -6.95 2.33 -9.06
CA ASP A 171 -6.17 1.26 -9.67
C ASP A 171 -4.71 1.71 -9.85
N PRO A 172 -3.74 0.77 -10.00
CA PRO A 172 -2.37 1.12 -10.37
C PRO A 172 -2.32 1.85 -11.71
N TYR A 173 -1.55 2.94 -11.77
CA TYR A 173 -1.35 3.70 -13.02
C TYR A 173 0.04 4.34 -13.08
N ILE A 174 0.43 4.79 -14.28
CA ILE A 174 1.65 5.57 -14.47
C ILE A 174 1.31 7.05 -14.29
N ASN A 175 1.91 7.69 -13.29
CA ASN A 175 1.71 9.11 -13.02
C ASN A 175 2.52 10.00 -13.97
N ASP A 176 2.36 11.32 -13.87
CA ASP A 176 3.05 12.30 -14.73
C ASP A 176 4.58 12.34 -14.53
N ALA A 177 5.13 11.65 -13.53
CA ALA A 177 6.58 11.43 -13.36
C ALA A 177 7.06 10.10 -13.98
N GLY A 178 6.17 9.30 -14.60
CA GLY A 178 6.49 8.01 -15.17
C GLY A 178 6.61 6.88 -14.14
N LEU A 179 6.14 7.09 -12.91
CA LEU A 179 6.19 6.11 -11.83
C LEU A 179 4.88 5.31 -11.75
N ASN A 180 5.00 4.01 -11.46
CA ASN A 180 3.86 3.14 -11.22
C ASN A 180 3.36 3.32 -9.77
N VAL A 181 2.15 3.87 -9.63
CA VAL A 181 1.59 4.28 -8.34
C VAL A 181 0.17 3.78 -8.15
N ILE A 182 -0.24 3.67 -6.89
CA ILE A 182 -1.63 3.75 -6.47
C ILE A 182 -1.79 5.02 -5.64
N THR A 183 -2.92 5.68 -5.79
CA THR A 183 -3.19 6.95 -5.08
C THR A 183 -4.41 6.79 -4.20
N TYR A 184 -4.27 7.15 -2.93
CA TYR A 184 -5.43 7.38 -2.07
C TYR A 184 -5.85 8.83 -2.18
N SER A 185 -7.11 9.06 -2.53
CA SER A 185 -7.63 10.40 -2.83
C SER A 185 -8.87 10.71 -2.02
N THR A 186 -8.94 11.92 -1.46
CA THR A 186 -10.10 12.42 -0.72
C THR A 186 -10.58 13.73 -1.34
N PRO A 187 -11.89 13.86 -1.65
CA PRO A 187 -12.44 15.12 -2.16
C PRO A 187 -12.43 16.18 -1.06
N LEU A 188 -11.98 17.38 -1.37
CA LEU A 188 -12.04 18.55 -0.49
C LEU A 188 -13.47 19.10 -0.49
N LEU A 189 -14.26 18.70 0.50
CA LEU A 189 -15.67 19.11 0.67
C LEU A 189 -15.77 20.13 1.78
N ILE A 190 -15.88 21.42 1.42
CA ILE A 190 -16.05 22.53 2.36
C ILE A 190 -17.50 23.03 2.26
N ASN A 191 -18.24 22.98 3.34
CA ASN A 191 -19.67 23.34 3.36
C ASN A 191 -20.48 22.61 2.27
N SER A 192 -20.20 21.34 2.03
CA SER A 192 -20.79 20.49 0.97
C SER A 192 -20.46 20.93 -0.47
N ILE A 193 -19.50 21.84 -0.65
CA ILE A 193 -18.99 22.24 -1.96
C ILE A 193 -17.66 21.53 -2.19
N SER A 194 -17.55 20.77 -3.28
CA SER A 194 -16.27 20.18 -3.68
C SER A 194 -15.38 21.27 -4.28
N ILE A 195 -14.28 21.59 -3.60
CA ILE A 195 -13.30 22.61 -4.02
C ILE A 195 -12.02 21.99 -4.61
N GLY A 196 -11.89 20.67 -4.57
CA GLY A 196 -10.69 20.00 -5.07
C GLY A 196 -10.55 18.58 -4.54
N VAL A 197 -9.34 18.06 -4.62
CA VAL A 197 -8.94 16.70 -4.17
C VAL A 197 -7.56 16.75 -3.54
N VAL A 198 -7.37 16.02 -2.43
CA VAL A 198 -6.05 15.67 -1.89
C VAL A 198 -5.74 14.24 -2.29
N GLY A 199 -4.55 14.00 -2.83
CA GLY A 199 -4.05 12.66 -3.18
C GLY A 199 -2.71 12.37 -2.53
N ILE A 200 -2.48 11.13 -2.11
CA ILE A 200 -1.20 10.61 -1.64
C ILE A 200 -0.80 9.40 -2.47
N ASP A 201 0.39 9.45 -3.05
CA ASP A 201 0.93 8.45 -3.97
C ASP A 201 1.80 7.43 -3.24
N LEU A 202 1.45 6.17 -3.38
CA LEU A 202 2.19 5.01 -2.91
C LEU A 202 2.89 4.31 -4.07
N ASN A 203 4.18 3.99 -3.90
CA ASN A 203 4.95 3.26 -4.91
C ASN A 203 4.56 1.77 -4.95
N VAL A 204 4.00 1.33 -6.07
CA VAL A 204 3.63 -0.08 -6.28
C VAL A 204 4.84 -1.03 -6.22
N GLU A 205 6.00 -0.59 -6.70
CA GLU A 205 7.22 -1.40 -6.66
C GLU A 205 7.74 -1.62 -5.22
N GLY A 206 7.44 -0.70 -4.29
CA GLY A 206 7.71 -0.88 -2.86
C GLY A 206 6.92 -2.06 -2.30
N ILE A 207 5.60 -2.05 -2.48
CA ILE A 207 4.72 -3.15 -2.04
C ILE A 207 5.13 -4.48 -2.67
N LYS A 208 5.42 -4.48 -3.98
CA LYS A 208 5.84 -5.69 -4.71
C LYS A 208 7.11 -6.28 -4.12
N ARG A 209 8.12 -5.47 -3.83
CA ARG A 209 9.36 -5.93 -3.19
C ARG A 209 9.09 -6.55 -1.82
N ASP A 210 8.20 -5.96 -1.03
CA ASP A 210 7.86 -6.51 0.29
C ASP A 210 7.21 -7.88 0.16
N VAL A 211 6.29 -8.04 -0.79
CA VAL A 211 5.64 -9.34 -1.08
C VAL A 211 6.66 -10.36 -1.60
N GLU A 212 7.56 -9.98 -2.50
CA GLU A 212 8.59 -10.87 -3.05
C GLU A 212 9.64 -11.29 -2.00
N ASN A 213 9.92 -10.43 -1.01
CA ASN A 213 10.83 -10.72 0.09
C ASN A 213 10.24 -11.62 1.17
N VAL A 214 8.95 -11.97 1.09
CA VAL A 214 8.32 -12.95 1.99
C VAL A 214 8.94 -14.31 1.74
N LYS A 215 9.95 -14.69 2.54
CA LYS A 215 10.48 -16.05 2.55
C LYS A 215 9.48 -16.95 3.26
N LEU A 216 8.77 -17.74 2.49
CA LEU A 216 7.81 -18.71 3.01
C LEU A 216 8.49 -19.97 3.57
N TYR A 217 9.80 -20.16 3.28
CA TYR A 217 10.63 -21.28 3.73
C TYR A 217 11.99 -20.82 4.23
#